data_cb6972b88e740f1ffa436fa2de7cdbe1
#
_entry.id   cb6972b88e740f1ffa436fa2de7cdbe1
#
_cell.length_a   1.000
_cell.length_b   1.000
_cell.length_c   1.000
_cell.angle_alpha   90.00
_cell.angle_beta   90.00
_cell.angle_gamma   90.00
#
_symmetry.space_group_name_H-M   'P 1'
#
loop_
_entity.id
_entity.type
_entity.pdbx_description
1 polymer ?
#
loop_
_entity_poly.entity_id
_entity_poly.type
_entity_poly.pdbx_seq_one_letter_code
_entity_poly.pdbx_strand_id
1 'polypeptide(L)'
;KRLMDEVNKILKEVNKKGLYEEWYKAAMKQSSEQFTLTATGFFGTCVQIVQYCWPQLLKGLGITLGLAAITVIFGTIIGGLFALVKLSKNKIVQAIAGVYVELIRGTPLLLQLWLFINIFSYLTNGNMPMIVSVIIALIINSSAYVAEIIRSGIQSVDKGQREAAKSLGMSNVHMMTKIIIPQAIKNILPALGNEFVMMIKETSLASTFYIGELMTVNSVIKSATYKSIEPLVIVGLIYFIVTYSLSKLIKYMEGKLSVSD
;
A
#
# COMPACT_ATOMS: atom_id res chain seq x y z
N LYS A 1 0.75 42.51 12.50
CA LYS A 1 1.92 43.41 12.60
C LYS A 1 3.17 42.58 12.94
N ARG A 2 3.21 41.86 14.08
CA ARG A 2 4.34 41.04 14.53
C ARG A 2 4.84 40.00 13.49
N LEU A 3 3.92 39.27 12.79
CA LEU A 3 4.27 38.31 11.74
C LEU A 3 4.94 38.98 10.54
N MET A 4 4.43 40.13 10.10
CA MET A 4 5.02 40.90 8.98
C MET A 4 6.39 41.43 9.32
N ASP A 5 6.64 41.82 10.57
CA ASP A 5 7.94 42.31 11.04
C ASP A 5 8.97 41.15 11.07
N GLU A 6 8.57 39.93 11.48
CA GLU A 6 9.40 38.74 11.43
C GLU A 6 9.68 38.30 9.99
N VAL A 7 8.69 38.28 9.11
CA VAL A 7 8.87 37.95 7.68
C VAL A 7 9.84 38.95 7.02
N ASN A 8 9.68 40.25 7.26
CA ASN A 8 10.56 41.29 6.72
C ASN A 8 12.00 41.17 7.27
N LYS A 9 12.16 40.74 8.52
CA LYS A 9 13.49 40.46 9.10
C LYS A 9 14.18 39.30 8.41
N ILE A 10 13.46 38.19 8.21
CA ILE A 10 13.96 37.01 7.48
C ILE A 10 14.34 37.37 6.05
N LEU A 11 13.48 38.10 5.33
CA LEU A 11 13.76 38.55 3.97
C LEU A 11 15.00 39.43 3.88
N LYS A 12 15.21 40.32 4.85
CA LYS A 12 16.44 41.15 4.92
C LYS A 12 17.68 40.30 5.17
N GLU A 13 17.61 39.27 6.03
CA GLU A 13 18.73 38.35 6.28
C GLU A 13 19.04 37.49 5.04
N VAL A 14 18.03 36.96 4.35
CA VAL A 14 18.18 36.17 3.11
C VAL A 14 18.86 37.00 2.03
N ASN A 15 18.41 38.25 1.84
CA ASN A 15 19.03 39.16 0.87
C ASN A 15 20.46 39.57 1.27
N LYS A 16 20.73 39.84 2.55
CA LYS A 16 22.04 40.20 3.04
C LYS A 16 23.09 39.08 2.92
N LYS A 17 22.64 37.82 3.05
CA LYS A 17 23.52 36.63 2.91
C LYS A 17 23.64 36.17 1.44
N GLY A 18 23.01 36.83 0.48
CA GLY A 18 23.00 36.41 -0.93
C GLY A 18 22.31 35.08 -1.22
N LEU A 19 21.57 34.52 -0.23
CA LEU A 19 20.94 33.21 -0.33
C LEU A 19 19.91 33.17 -1.47
N TYR A 20 19.25 34.28 -1.76
CA TYR A 20 18.31 34.37 -2.87
C TYR A 20 18.99 34.10 -4.21
N GLU A 21 20.15 34.74 -4.45
CA GLU A 21 20.93 34.54 -5.68
C GLU A 21 21.45 33.10 -5.80
N GLU A 22 21.91 32.52 -4.69
CA GLU A 22 22.37 31.13 -4.64
C GLU A 22 21.23 30.15 -4.93
N TRP A 23 20.09 30.32 -4.28
CA TRP A 23 18.90 29.51 -4.51
C TRP A 23 18.33 29.70 -5.92
N TYR A 24 18.34 30.94 -6.43
CA TYR A 24 17.92 31.23 -7.80
C TYR A 24 18.83 30.55 -8.82
N LYS A 25 20.15 30.62 -8.66
CA LYS A 25 21.11 29.93 -9.52
C LYS A 25 20.97 28.41 -9.44
N ALA A 26 20.76 27.86 -8.25
CA ALA A 26 20.52 26.44 -8.05
C ALA A 26 19.20 26.01 -8.72
N ALA A 27 18.12 26.77 -8.55
CA ALA A 27 16.84 26.53 -9.20
C ALA A 27 16.93 26.66 -10.74
N MET A 28 17.67 27.65 -11.24
CA MET A 28 17.91 27.82 -12.69
C MET A 28 18.74 26.67 -13.27
N LYS A 29 19.77 26.22 -12.55
CA LYS A 29 20.54 25.03 -12.94
C LYS A 29 19.66 23.79 -12.98
N GLN A 30 18.85 23.60 -11.96
CA GLN A 30 17.90 22.48 -11.89
C GLN A 30 16.82 22.59 -12.98
N SER A 31 16.40 23.81 -13.36
CA SER A 31 15.45 24.03 -14.44
C SER A 31 16.10 23.88 -15.83
N SER A 32 17.38 24.19 -16.00
CA SER A 32 18.11 23.98 -17.26
C SER A 32 18.45 22.50 -17.51
N GLU A 33 18.50 21.68 -16.44
CA GLU A 33 18.49 20.21 -16.53
C GLU A 33 17.07 19.65 -16.73
N GLN A 34 16.05 20.52 -16.82
CA GLN A 34 14.68 20.08 -17.08
C GLN A 34 14.57 19.43 -18.45
N PHE A 35 14.00 18.25 -18.41
CA PHE A 35 13.60 17.46 -19.54
C PHE A 35 12.79 18.30 -20.55
N THR A 36 13.40 18.67 -21.68
CA THR A 36 12.72 19.34 -22.78
C THR A 36 12.08 18.31 -23.71
N LEU A 37 10.76 18.27 -23.75
CA LEU A 37 10.02 17.49 -24.71
C LEU A 37 10.23 18.05 -26.13
N THR A 38 10.95 17.30 -26.97
CA THR A 38 11.14 17.60 -28.39
C THR A 38 10.29 16.71 -29.30
N ALA A 39 9.84 15.56 -28.78
CA ALA A 39 9.01 14.62 -29.53
C ALA A 39 7.61 15.19 -29.82
N THR A 40 7.15 14.97 -31.03
CA THR A 40 5.80 15.31 -31.49
C THR A 40 4.90 14.08 -31.51
N GLY A 41 3.64 14.27 -31.13
CA GLY A 41 2.64 13.20 -31.08
C GLY A 41 2.72 12.33 -29.81
N PHE A 42 1.63 11.62 -29.54
CA PHE A 42 1.44 10.84 -28.33
C PHE A 42 2.52 9.76 -28.12
N PHE A 43 2.75 8.90 -29.11
CA PHE A 43 3.71 7.80 -28.99
C PHE A 43 5.16 8.29 -28.85
N GLY A 44 5.56 9.31 -29.62
CA GLY A 44 6.90 9.91 -29.53
C GLY A 44 7.12 10.50 -28.12
N THR A 45 6.14 11.19 -27.59
CA THR A 45 6.18 11.74 -26.22
C THR A 45 6.30 10.62 -25.16
N CYS A 46 5.53 9.54 -25.28
CA CYS A 46 5.63 8.39 -24.36
C CYS A 46 7.02 7.77 -24.38
N VAL A 47 7.59 7.52 -25.56
CA VAL A 47 8.93 6.94 -25.71
C VAL A 47 9.97 7.87 -25.06
N GLN A 48 9.91 9.17 -25.32
CA GLN A 48 10.83 10.13 -24.78
C GLN A 48 10.71 10.23 -23.24
N ILE A 49 9.50 10.24 -22.67
CA ILE A 49 9.29 10.19 -21.22
C ILE A 49 9.92 8.94 -20.61
N VAL A 50 9.69 7.76 -21.19
CA VAL A 50 10.29 6.52 -20.69
C VAL A 50 11.81 6.58 -20.74
N GLN A 51 12.41 7.05 -21.83
CA GLN A 51 13.86 7.13 -21.98
C GLN A 51 14.53 8.02 -20.94
N TYR A 52 13.90 9.14 -20.58
CA TYR A 52 14.48 10.09 -19.62
C TYR A 52 14.07 9.84 -18.17
N CYS A 53 12.84 9.34 -17.94
CA CYS A 53 12.29 9.18 -16.59
C CYS A 53 12.35 7.72 -16.09
N TRP A 54 12.99 6.77 -16.82
CA TRP A 54 13.04 5.38 -16.40
C TRP A 54 13.63 5.17 -14.98
N PRO A 55 14.66 5.94 -14.50
CA PRO A 55 15.16 5.74 -13.14
C PRO A 55 14.12 6.11 -12.09
N GLN A 56 13.37 7.20 -12.33
CA GLN A 56 12.30 7.65 -11.43
C GLN A 56 11.13 6.65 -11.44
N LEU A 57 10.76 6.13 -12.62
CA LEU A 57 9.70 5.13 -12.76
C LEU A 57 10.08 3.83 -12.04
N LEU A 58 11.32 3.35 -12.16
CA LEU A 58 11.80 2.17 -11.45
C LEU A 58 11.87 2.40 -9.93
N LYS A 59 12.34 3.56 -9.50
CA LYS A 59 12.36 3.93 -8.08
C LYS A 59 10.93 3.97 -7.51
N GLY A 60 10.01 4.63 -8.21
CA GLY A 60 8.60 4.68 -7.83
C GLY A 60 7.96 3.30 -7.75
N LEU A 61 8.23 2.43 -8.72
CA LEU A 61 7.81 1.03 -8.70
C LEU A 61 8.38 0.28 -7.49
N GLY A 62 9.67 0.45 -7.19
CA GLY A 62 10.32 -0.15 -6.03
C GLY A 62 9.65 0.28 -4.71
N ILE A 63 9.30 1.56 -4.57
CA ILE A 63 8.58 2.09 -3.40
C ILE A 63 7.16 1.49 -3.34
N THR A 64 6.44 1.44 -4.46
CA THR A 64 5.10 0.82 -4.55
C THR A 64 5.12 -0.64 -4.06
N LEU A 65 6.06 -1.44 -4.59
CA LEU A 65 6.20 -2.86 -4.21
C LEU A 65 6.64 -3.01 -2.75
N GLY A 66 7.57 -2.16 -2.29
CA GLY A 66 8.03 -2.14 -0.91
C GLY A 66 6.91 -1.81 0.08
N LEU A 67 6.11 -0.77 -0.21
CA LEU A 67 4.94 -0.41 0.59
C LEU A 67 3.94 -1.56 0.66
N ALA A 68 3.59 -2.15 -0.48
CA ALA A 68 2.66 -3.28 -0.54
C ALA A 68 3.19 -4.50 0.24
N ALA A 69 4.47 -4.83 0.10
CA ALA A 69 5.10 -5.96 0.80
C ALA A 69 5.09 -5.76 2.33
N ILE A 70 5.55 -4.60 2.80
CA ILE A 70 5.54 -4.27 4.24
C ILE A 70 4.11 -4.31 4.77
N THR A 71 3.17 -3.72 4.05
CA THR A 71 1.75 -3.68 4.44
C THR A 71 1.17 -5.08 4.60
N VAL A 72 1.37 -5.97 3.61
CA VAL A 72 0.79 -7.32 3.66
C VAL A 72 1.49 -8.21 4.68
N ILE A 73 2.81 -8.09 4.85
CA ILE A 73 3.54 -8.86 5.87
C ILE A 73 3.02 -8.51 7.28
N PHE A 74 3.03 -7.23 7.64
CA PHE A 74 2.56 -6.80 8.96
C PHE A 74 1.04 -6.91 9.10
N GLY A 75 0.30 -6.65 8.01
CA GLY A 75 -1.14 -6.89 7.93
C GLY A 75 -1.50 -8.35 8.18
N THR A 76 -0.69 -9.30 7.68
CA THR A 76 -0.90 -10.73 7.91
C THR A 76 -0.65 -11.11 9.35
N ILE A 77 0.37 -10.57 9.99
CA ILE A 77 0.64 -10.83 11.42
C ILE A 77 -0.50 -10.32 12.29
N ILE A 78 -0.88 -9.04 12.11
CA ILE A 78 -1.94 -8.41 12.91
C ILE A 78 -3.31 -9.00 12.57
N GLY A 79 -3.61 -9.18 11.28
CA GLY A 79 -4.85 -9.79 10.82
C GLY A 79 -5.02 -11.24 11.29
N GLY A 80 -3.91 -12.01 11.36
CA GLY A 80 -3.89 -13.34 11.96
C GLY A 80 -4.31 -13.33 13.42
N LEU A 81 -3.81 -12.39 14.21
CA LEU A 81 -4.25 -12.19 15.60
C LEU A 81 -5.74 -11.87 15.69
N PHE A 82 -6.24 -10.94 14.87
CA PHE A 82 -7.68 -10.62 14.82
C PHE A 82 -8.53 -11.82 14.38
N ALA A 83 -8.06 -12.62 13.43
CA ALA A 83 -8.75 -13.84 13.01
C ALA A 83 -8.88 -14.84 14.17
N LEU A 84 -7.80 -15.05 14.96
CA LEU A 84 -7.85 -15.90 16.14
C LEU A 84 -8.83 -15.37 17.19
N VAL A 85 -8.84 -14.05 17.40
CA VAL A 85 -9.78 -13.38 18.32
C VAL A 85 -11.23 -13.56 17.84
N LYS A 86 -11.50 -13.45 16.55
CA LYS A 86 -12.84 -13.70 15.96
C LYS A 86 -13.30 -15.16 16.06
N LEU A 87 -12.38 -16.12 16.24
CA LEU A 87 -12.66 -17.54 16.47
C LEU A 87 -12.77 -17.88 17.97
N SER A 88 -12.58 -16.90 18.86
CA SER A 88 -12.68 -17.08 20.32
C SER A 88 -14.10 -17.47 20.75
N LYS A 89 -14.21 -18.20 21.85
CA LYS A 89 -15.51 -18.51 22.50
C LYS A 89 -16.09 -17.34 23.25
N ASN A 90 -15.28 -16.32 23.60
CA ASN A 90 -15.74 -15.12 24.30
C ASN A 90 -16.44 -14.19 23.31
N LYS A 91 -17.76 -14.09 23.43
CA LYS A 91 -18.61 -13.28 22.54
C LYS A 91 -18.30 -11.78 22.57
N ILE A 92 -17.86 -11.24 23.69
CA ILE A 92 -17.50 -9.81 23.82
C ILE A 92 -16.25 -9.52 22.99
N VAL A 93 -15.21 -10.33 23.16
CA VAL A 93 -13.94 -10.18 22.45
C VAL A 93 -14.14 -10.40 20.94
N GLN A 94 -14.95 -11.39 20.58
CA GLN A 94 -15.35 -11.64 19.19
C GLN A 94 -16.08 -10.44 18.57
N ALA A 95 -17.01 -9.83 19.32
CA ALA A 95 -17.78 -8.67 18.86
C ALA A 95 -16.87 -7.45 18.65
N ILE A 96 -15.94 -7.16 19.55
CA ILE A 96 -14.99 -6.05 19.41
C ILE A 96 -14.12 -6.23 18.16
N ALA A 97 -13.56 -7.42 17.95
CA ALA A 97 -12.79 -7.72 16.74
C ALA A 97 -13.67 -7.66 15.47
N GLY A 98 -14.94 -8.05 15.57
CA GLY A 98 -15.92 -7.93 14.49
C GLY A 98 -16.14 -6.47 14.09
N VAL A 99 -16.44 -5.60 15.07
CA VAL A 99 -16.64 -4.15 14.85
C VAL A 99 -15.41 -3.52 14.19
N TYR A 100 -14.20 -3.83 14.67
CA TYR A 100 -12.96 -3.35 14.05
C TYR A 100 -12.89 -3.72 12.57
N VAL A 101 -13.04 -5.00 12.25
CA VAL A 101 -12.93 -5.52 10.88
C VAL A 101 -14.01 -4.90 9.98
N GLU A 102 -15.24 -4.81 10.45
CA GLU A 102 -16.34 -4.23 9.67
C GLU A 102 -16.17 -2.73 9.45
N LEU A 103 -15.72 -1.97 10.46
CA LEU A 103 -15.47 -0.54 10.35
C LEU A 103 -14.37 -0.24 9.33
N ILE A 104 -13.25 -0.95 9.41
CA ILE A 104 -12.12 -0.74 8.49
C ILE A 104 -12.51 -1.15 7.06
N ARG A 105 -13.17 -2.29 6.87
CA ARG A 105 -13.61 -2.76 5.55
C ARG A 105 -14.81 -2.00 4.98
N GLY A 106 -15.59 -1.36 5.83
CA GLY A 106 -16.77 -0.58 5.46
C GLY A 106 -16.48 0.89 5.14
N THR A 107 -15.23 1.34 5.29
CA THR A 107 -14.85 2.75 5.04
C THR A 107 -13.79 2.85 3.93
N PRO A 108 -13.80 3.96 3.14
CA PRO A 108 -12.81 4.14 2.07
C PRO A 108 -11.38 4.25 2.60
N LEU A 109 -10.42 3.56 1.95
CA LEU A 109 -9.01 3.62 2.35
C LEU A 109 -8.45 5.06 2.32
N LEU A 110 -8.81 5.87 1.34
CA LEU A 110 -8.35 7.26 1.29
C LEU A 110 -8.80 8.06 2.52
N LEU A 111 -10.04 7.85 2.99
CA LEU A 111 -10.52 8.47 4.23
C LEU A 111 -9.70 8.00 5.44
N GLN A 112 -9.39 6.71 5.51
CA GLN A 112 -8.57 6.14 6.59
C GLN A 112 -7.15 6.73 6.58
N LEU A 113 -6.51 6.86 5.41
CA LEU A 113 -5.21 7.52 5.28
C LEU A 113 -5.23 8.93 5.85
N TRP A 114 -6.19 9.76 5.44
CA TRP A 114 -6.33 11.12 5.97
C TRP A 114 -6.58 11.12 7.48
N LEU A 115 -7.45 10.25 7.98
CA LEU A 115 -7.77 10.17 9.40
C LEU A 115 -6.55 9.78 10.24
N PHE A 116 -5.89 8.67 9.89
CA PHE A 116 -4.76 8.17 10.67
C PHE A 116 -3.55 9.10 10.61
N ILE A 117 -3.25 9.70 9.45
CA ILE A 117 -2.16 10.67 9.33
C ILE A 117 -2.41 11.88 10.24
N ASN A 118 -3.64 12.41 10.26
CA ASN A 118 -3.97 13.53 11.15
C ASN A 118 -3.92 13.12 12.63
N ILE A 119 -4.43 11.94 13.00
CA ILE A 119 -4.34 11.42 14.37
C ILE A 119 -2.88 11.29 14.80
N PHE A 120 -2.02 10.66 13.96
CA PHE A 120 -0.61 10.47 14.30
C PHE A 120 0.14 11.79 14.36
N SER A 121 -0.15 12.72 13.45
CA SER A 121 0.41 14.08 13.51
C SER A 121 0.03 14.79 14.80
N TYR A 122 -1.21 14.71 15.21
CA TYR A 122 -1.68 15.29 16.48
C TYR A 122 -1.01 14.65 17.70
N LEU A 123 -0.99 13.31 17.78
CA LEU A 123 -0.43 12.58 18.93
C LEU A 123 1.09 12.76 19.05
N THR A 124 1.81 13.01 17.95
CA THR A 124 3.27 13.16 17.93
C THR A 124 3.71 14.63 17.83
N ASN A 125 2.79 15.58 17.92
CA ASN A 125 3.06 17.00 17.68
C ASN A 125 3.78 17.25 16.33
N GLY A 126 3.38 16.52 15.29
CA GLY A 126 3.96 16.62 13.95
C GLY A 126 5.33 15.96 13.76
N ASN A 127 5.86 15.25 14.76
CA ASN A 127 7.20 14.65 14.69
C ASN A 127 7.25 13.30 13.94
N MET A 128 6.11 12.66 13.67
CA MET A 128 6.09 11.40 12.93
C MET A 128 6.31 11.64 11.43
N PRO A 129 7.28 10.98 10.78
CA PRO A 129 7.45 11.08 9.34
C PRO A 129 6.20 10.62 8.58
N MET A 130 5.81 11.37 7.55
CA MET A 130 4.60 11.11 6.74
C MET A 130 4.55 9.67 6.22
N ILE A 131 5.67 9.15 5.72
CA ILE A 131 5.76 7.78 5.20
C ILE A 131 5.43 6.72 6.27
N VAL A 132 5.84 6.95 7.52
CA VAL A 132 5.55 6.02 8.64
C VAL A 132 4.05 6.03 8.94
N SER A 133 3.43 7.20 8.96
CA SER A 133 1.98 7.34 9.16
C SER A 133 1.19 6.62 8.07
N VAL A 134 1.61 6.77 6.81
CA VAL A 134 1.00 6.07 5.65
C VAL A 134 1.16 4.56 5.79
N ILE A 135 2.36 4.06 6.11
CA ILE A 135 2.61 2.61 6.29
C ILE A 135 1.71 2.04 7.39
N ILE A 136 1.62 2.70 8.54
CA ILE A 136 0.78 2.23 9.65
C ILE A 136 -0.71 2.21 9.23
N ALA A 137 -1.18 3.25 8.56
CA ALA A 137 -2.57 3.31 8.07
C ALA A 137 -2.87 2.17 7.08
N LEU A 138 -1.97 1.90 6.14
CA LEU A 138 -2.09 0.78 5.19
C LEU A 138 -2.08 -0.58 5.91
N ILE A 139 -1.22 -0.76 6.93
CA ILE A 139 -1.17 -2.00 7.74
C ILE A 139 -2.48 -2.20 8.50
N ILE A 140 -3.04 -1.15 9.12
CA ILE A 140 -4.33 -1.21 9.80
C ILE A 140 -5.42 -1.65 8.82
N ASN A 141 -5.45 -1.06 7.63
CA ASN A 141 -6.40 -1.44 6.59
C ASN A 141 -6.25 -2.91 6.19
N SER A 142 -5.07 -3.31 5.72
CA SER A 142 -4.79 -4.68 5.26
C SER A 142 -5.03 -5.72 6.36
N SER A 143 -4.75 -5.40 7.64
CA SER A 143 -4.98 -6.35 8.74
C SER A 143 -6.44 -6.76 8.90
N ALA A 144 -7.39 -5.87 8.59
CA ALA A 144 -8.81 -6.17 8.63
C ALA A 144 -9.23 -7.10 7.46
N TYR A 145 -8.69 -6.87 6.26
CA TYR A 145 -8.92 -7.75 5.11
C TYR A 145 -8.29 -9.13 5.33
N VAL A 146 -7.05 -9.17 5.81
CA VAL A 146 -6.36 -10.43 6.11
C VAL A 146 -7.06 -11.22 7.23
N ALA A 147 -7.56 -10.54 8.27
CA ALA A 147 -8.35 -11.21 9.32
C ALA A 147 -9.55 -11.96 8.73
N GLU A 148 -10.21 -11.37 7.76
CA GLU A 148 -11.35 -11.99 7.09
C GLU A 148 -10.92 -13.09 6.11
N ILE A 149 -9.80 -12.92 5.39
CA ILE A 149 -9.21 -13.95 4.53
C ILE A 149 -8.90 -15.21 5.36
N ILE A 150 -8.23 -15.05 6.50
CA ILE A 150 -7.87 -16.17 7.36
C ILE A 150 -9.12 -16.82 7.96
N ARG A 151 -10.08 -16.01 8.45
CA ARG A 151 -11.34 -16.53 9.00
C ARG A 151 -12.11 -17.33 7.95
N SER A 152 -12.29 -16.80 6.74
CA SER A 152 -13.01 -17.47 5.67
C SER A 152 -12.28 -18.72 5.17
N GLY A 153 -10.95 -18.68 5.07
CA GLY A 153 -10.14 -19.86 4.73
C GLY A 153 -10.24 -20.98 5.75
N ILE A 154 -10.29 -20.67 7.05
CA ILE A 154 -10.54 -21.68 8.09
C ILE A 154 -11.98 -22.22 8.01
N GLN A 155 -12.94 -21.39 7.66
CA GLN A 155 -14.34 -21.80 7.56
C GLN A 155 -14.67 -22.56 6.27
N SER A 156 -13.84 -22.43 5.23
CA SER A 156 -14.03 -23.15 3.95
C SER A 156 -13.70 -24.64 4.04
N VAL A 157 -12.99 -25.06 5.08
CA VAL A 157 -12.72 -26.50 5.30
C VAL A 157 -14.01 -27.24 5.62
N ASP A 158 -14.24 -28.35 4.93
CA ASP A 158 -15.45 -29.15 5.03
C ASP A 158 -15.81 -29.49 6.48
N LYS A 159 -17.09 -29.38 6.82
CA LYS A 159 -17.60 -29.63 8.17
C LYS A 159 -17.39 -31.07 8.59
N GLY A 160 -17.47 -32.03 7.65
CA GLY A 160 -17.23 -33.45 7.89
C GLY A 160 -15.83 -33.72 8.44
N GLN A 161 -14.81 -32.93 8.04
CA GLN A 161 -13.47 -33.03 8.60
C GLN A 161 -13.45 -32.74 10.12
N ARG A 162 -14.24 -31.75 10.54
CA ARG A 162 -14.38 -31.40 11.97
C ARG A 162 -15.18 -32.45 12.76
N GLU A 163 -16.24 -32.96 12.14
CA GLU A 163 -17.09 -33.99 12.72
C GLU A 163 -16.34 -35.33 12.87
N ALA A 164 -15.64 -35.77 11.84
CA ALA A 164 -14.79 -36.96 11.86
C ALA A 164 -13.70 -36.86 12.92
N ALA A 165 -12.98 -35.74 13.00
CA ALA A 165 -11.96 -35.53 14.02
C ALA A 165 -12.52 -35.60 15.44
N LYS A 166 -13.70 -35.02 15.68
CA LYS A 166 -14.38 -35.10 16.97
C LYS A 166 -14.83 -36.52 17.30
N SER A 167 -15.35 -37.27 16.33
CA SER A 167 -15.75 -38.66 16.49
C SER A 167 -14.57 -39.58 16.86
N LEU A 168 -13.37 -39.24 16.40
CA LEU A 168 -12.13 -39.90 16.79
C LEU A 168 -11.57 -39.41 18.14
N GLY A 169 -12.30 -38.59 18.89
CA GLY A 169 -11.88 -38.09 20.21
C GLY A 169 -10.77 -37.04 20.18
N MET A 170 -10.48 -36.42 19.03
CA MET A 170 -9.44 -35.41 18.93
C MET A 170 -9.78 -34.16 19.74
N SER A 171 -8.79 -33.64 20.49
CA SER A 171 -8.94 -32.32 21.12
C SER A 171 -9.09 -31.21 20.07
N ASN A 172 -9.77 -30.12 20.43
CA ASN A 172 -9.96 -28.98 19.51
C ASN A 172 -8.62 -28.40 18.99
N VAL A 173 -7.59 -28.37 19.82
CA VAL A 173 -6.26 -27.89 19.42
C VAL A 173 -5.64 -28.85 18.41
N HIS A 174 -5.71 -30.15 18.65
CA HIS A 174 -5.14 -31.15 17.74
C HIS A 174 -5.87 -31.16 16.39
N MET A 175 -7.19 -31.11 16.42
CA MET A 175 -8.02 -30.99 15.24
C MET A 175 -7.66 -29.72 14.41
N MET A 176 -7.56 -28.56 15.08
CA MET A 176 -7.20 -27.31 14.39
C MET A 176 -5.81 -27.38 13.76
N THR A 177 -4.80 -27.81 14.52
CA THR A 177 -3.40 -27.77 14.06
C THR A 177 -3.05 -28.88 13.06
N LYS A 178 -3.67 -30.07 13.16
CA LYS A 178 -3.31 -31.22 12.32
C LYS A 178 -4.25 -31.44 11.12
N ILE A 179 -5.49 -30.93 11.17
CA ILE A 179 -6.48 -31.19 10.13
C ILE A 179 -6.92 -29.88 9.47
N ILE A 180 -7.41 -28.91 10.26
CA ILE A 180 -8.08 -27.74 9.71
C ILE A 180 -7.08 -26.74 9.15
N ILE A 181 -6.05 -26.32 9.90
CA ILE A 181 -5.10 -25.30 9.47
C ILE A 181 -4.32 -25.73 8.22
N PRO A 182 -3.79 -26.98 8.10
CA PRO A 182 -3.11 -27.40 6.87
C PRO A 182 -3.98 -27.31 5.62
N GLN A 183 -5.26 -27.66 5.72
CA GLN A 183 -6.21 -27.54 4.62
C GLN A 183 -6.57 -26.06 4.35
N ALA A 184 -6.83 -25.28 5.41
CA ALA A 184 -7.15 -23.87 5.30
C ALA A 184 -6.04 -23.05 4.61
N ILE A 185 -4.77 -23.36 4.86
CA ILE A 185 -3.61 -22.69 4.26
C ILE A 185 -3.67 -22.75 2.73
N LYS A 186 -4.14 -23.84 2.13
CA LYS A 186 -4.30 -23.98 0.68
C LYS A 186 -5.21 -22.91 0.10
N ASN A 187 -6.24 -22.50 0.84
CA ASN A 187 -7.18 -21.45 0.44
C ASN A 187 -6.72 -20.05 0.86
N ILE A 188 -6.02 -19.94 2.00
CA ILE A 188 -5.53 -18.68 2.55
C ILE A 188 -4.38 -18.11 1.70
N LEU A 189 -3.40 -18.94 1.29
CA LEU A 189 -2.23 -18.45 0.56
C LEU A 189 -2.55 -17.77 -0.77
N PRO A 190 -3.40 -18.31 -1.66
CA PRO A 190 -3.79 -17.61 -2.88
C PRO A 190 -4.54 -16.30 -2.60
N ALA A 191 -5.39 -16.28 -1.57
CA ALA A 191 -6.13 -15.10 -1.17
C ALA A 191 -5.21 -14.00 -0.62
N LEU A 192 -4.17 -14.34 0.15
CA LEU A 192 -3.12 -13.41 0.58
C LEU A 192 -2.30 -12.88 -0.61
N GLY A 193 -2.03 -13.73 -1.59
CA GLY A 193 -1.41 -13.29 -2.85
C GLY A 193 -2.26 -12.26 -3.58
N ASN A 194 -3.57 -12.48 -3.66
CA ASN A 194 -4.50 -11.52 -4.25
C ASN A 194 -4.60 -10.22 -3.44
N GLU A 195 -4.53 -10.29 -2.10
CA GLU A 195 -4.43 -9.12 -1.23
C GLU A 195 -3.17 -8.31 -1.54
N PHE A 196 -2.02 -8.98 -1.75
CA PHE A 196 -0.79 -8.30 -2.15
C PHE A 196 -0.94 -7.55 -3.49
N VAL A 197 -1.54 -8.18 -4.51
CA VAL A 197 -1.83 -7.52 -5.80
C VAL A 197 -2.80 -6.35 -5.62
N MET A 198 -3.76 -6.46 -4.72
CA MET A 198 -4.69 -5.37 -4.39
C MET A 198 -3.94 -4.21 -3.72
N MET A 199 -3.08 -4.50 -2.73
CA MET A 199 -2.27 -3.50 -2.05
C MET A 199 -1.34 -2.73 -2.99
N ILE A 200 -0.76 -3.36 -4.02
CA ILE A 200 0.04 -2.66 -5.05
C ILE A 200 -0.77 -1.53 -5.69
N LYS A 201 -2.05 -1.74 -5.97
CA LYS A 201 -2.94 -0.71 -6.53
C LYS A 201 -3.36 0.33 -5.49
N GLU A 202 -3.69 -0.12 -4.30
CA GLU A 202 -4.13 0.72 -3.18
C GLU A 202 -3.05 1.70 -2.70
N THR A 203 -1.76 1.32 -2.77
CA THR A 203 -0.65 2.22 -2.46
C THR A 203 -0.63 3.47 -3.35
N SER A 204 -1.28 3.46 -4.53
CA SER A 204 -1.42 4.63 -5.39
C SER A 204 -2.12 5.82 -4.71
N LEU A 205 -2.99 5.55 -3.72
CA LEU A 205 -3.65 6.58 -2.91
C LEU A 205 -2.65 7.37 -2.04
N ALA A 206 -1.48 6.78 -1.74
CA ALA A 206 -0.40 7.45 -1.01
C ALA A 206 0.23 8.60 -1.81
N SER A 207 -0.01 8.69 -3.14
CA SER A 207 0.40 9.82 -3.97
C SER A 207 -0.15 11.15 -3.46
N THR A 208 -1.32 11.13 -2.84
CA THR A 208 -1.94 12.33 -2.20
C THR A 208 -1.02 12.95 -1.13
N PHE A 209 -0.11 12.15 -0.57
CA PHE A 209 0.84 12.55 0.47
C PHE A 209 2.29 12.61 -0.04
N TYR A 210 2.51 12.54 -1.35
CA TYR A 210 3.82 12.66 -2.01
C TYR A 210 4.89 11.68 -1.46
N ILE A 211 4.51 10.42 -1.24
CA ILE A 211 5.40 9.37 -0.67
C ILE A 211 6.48 8.91 -1.67
N GLY A 212 6.37 9.28 -2.93
CA GLY A 212 7.34 8.93 -3.97
C GLY A 212 7.11 7.58 -4.64
N GLU A 213 5.96 6.96 -4.42
CA GLU A 213 5.53 5.76 -5.13
C GLU A 213 5.16 6.09 -6.60
N LEU A 214 4.82 5.09 -7.39
CA LEU A 214 4.69 5.18 -8.84
C LEU A 214 3.69 6.26 -9.31
N MET A 215 2.57 6.45 -8.59
CA MET A 215 1.59 7.49 -8.93
C MET A 215 2.06 8.89 -8.54
N THR A 216 2.89 9.03 -7.50
CA THR A 216 3.61 10.28 -7.20
C THR A 216 4.56 10.64 -8.35
N VAL A 217 5.29 9.65 -8.89
CA VAL A 217 6.17 9.85 -10.06
C VAL A 217 5.38 10.34 -11.27
N ASN A 218 4.18 9.79 -11.52
CA ASN A 218 3.27 10.32 -12.55
C ASN A 218 3.00 11.82 -12.36
N SER A 219 2.70 12.24 -11.13
CA SER A 219 2.41 13.64 -10.81
C SER A 219 3.63 14.55 -11.06
N VAL A 220 4.83 14.07 -10.72
CA VAL A 220 6.09 14.78 -10.97
C VAL A 220 6.36 14.94 -12.46
N ILE A 221 6.25 13.84 -13.24
CA ILE A 221 6.44 13.87 -14.70
C ILE A 221 5.40 14.78 -15.36
N LYS A 222 4.12 14.68 -14.94
CA LYS A 222 3.06 15.56 -15.41
C LYS A 222 3.40 17.05 -15.21
N SER A 223 3.88 17.41 -14.02
CA SER A 223 4.25 18.80 -13.70
C SER A 223 5.46 19.28 -14.51
N ALA A 224 6.45 18.41 -14.74
CA ALA A 224 7.65 18.73 -15.49
C ALA A 224 7.41 18.85 -17.01
N THR A 225 6.49 18.06 -17.55
CA THR A 225 6.25 17.96 -19.00
C THR A 225 5.02 18.72 -19.48
N TYR A 226 4.15 19.14 -18.57
CA TYR A 226 2.81 19.67 -18.86
C TYR A 226 1.93 18.69 -19.67
N LYS A 227 2.28 17.40 -19.68
CA LYS A 227 1.53 16.32 -20.31
C LYS A 227 0.75 15.56 -19.25
N SER A 228 -0.54 15.31 -19.46
CA SER A 228 -1.39 14.65 -18.46
C SER A 228 -1.70 13.20 -18.80
N ILE A 229 -1.84 12.88 -20.08
CA ILE A 229 -2.30 11.56 -20.54
C ILE A 229 -1.12 10.61 -20.69
N GLU A 230 -0.03 11.05 -21.30
CA GLU A 230 1.12 10.22 -21.62
C GLU A 230 1.77 9.61 -20.36
N PRO A 231 2.10 10.37 -19.29
CA PRO A 231 2.63 9.79 -18.05
C PRO A 231 1.65 8.84 -17.40
N LEU A 232 0.35 9.17 -17.42
CA LEU A 232 -0.69 8.34 -16.83
C LEU A 232 -0.82 6.98 -17.53
N VAL A 233 -0.75 6.96 -18.86
CA VAL A 233 -0.76 5.72 -19.66
C VAL A 233 0.49 4.89 -19.37
N ILE A 234 1.68 5.51 -19.30
CA ILE A 234 2.93 4.81 -18.97
C ILE A 234 2.83 4.15 -17.59
N VAL A 235 2.44 4.90 -16.58
CA VAL A 235 2.28 4.39 -15.21
C VAL A 235 1.19 3.31 -15.14
N GLY A 236 0.06 3.51 -15.84
CA GLY A 236 -1.01 2.53 -15.94
C GLY A 236 -0.55 1.21 -16.56
N LEU A 237 0.28 1.26 -17.61
CA LEU A 237 0.89 0.08 -18.21
C LEU A 237 1.85 -0.64 -17.25
N ILE A 238 2.66 0.10 -16.49
CA ILE A 238 3.56 -0.49 -15.48
C ILE A 238 2.74 -1.22 -14.41
N TYR A 239 1.69 -0.57 -13.85
CA TYR A 239 0.79 -1.23 -12.90
C TYR A 239 0.16 -2.49 -13.51
N PHE A 240 -0.34 -2.41 -14.74
CA PHE A 240 -0.96 -3.54 -15.42
C PHE A 240 0.01 -4.71 -15.59
N ILE A 241 1.22 -4.46 -16.12
CA ILE A 241 2.23 -5.51 -16.34
C ILE A 241 2.57 -6.20 -15.02
N VAL A 242 2.83 -5.43 -13.96
CA VAL A 242 3.21 -5.98 -12.66
C VAL A 242 2.07 -6.76 -12.03
N THR A 243 0.87 -6.18 -11.95
CA THR A 243 -0.28 -6.84 -11.33
C THR A 243 -0.75 -8.07 -12.12
N TYR A 244 -0.72 -8.00 -13.45
CA TYR A 244 -1.04 -9.13 -14.33
C TYR A 244 -0.04 -10.29 -14.15
N SER A 245 1.26 -9.99 -14.14
CA SER A 245 2.31 -10.99 -13.96
C SER A 245 2.19 -11.70 -12.61
N LEU A 246 1.99 -10.92 -11.53
CA LEU A 246 1.80 -11.45 -10.19
C LEU A 246 0.50 -12.27 -10.08
N SER A 247 -0.60 -11.80 -10.67
CA SER A 247 -1.87 -12.55 -10.67
C SER A 247 -1.75 -13.89 -11.40
N LYS A 248 -1.00 -13.94 -12.50
CA LYS A 248 -0.70 -15.20 -13.21
C LYS A 248 0.14 -16.16 -12.36
N LEU A 249 1.15 -15.62 -11.65
CA LEU A 249 1.99 -16.42 -10.75
C LEU A 249 1.16 -17.00 -9.60
N ILE A 250 0.29 -16.19 -8.97
CA ILE A 250 -0.59 -16.64 -7.89
C ILE A 250 -1.52 -17.76 -8.39
N LYS A 251 -2.15 -17.57 -9.54
CA LYS A 251 -3.04 -18.57 -10.13
C LYS A 251 -2.31 -19.89 -10.46
N TYR A 252 -1.05 -19.81 -10.90
CA TYR A 252 -0.23 -21.01 -11.12
C TYR A 252 0.07 -21.73 -9.80
N MET A 253 0.39 -21.00 -8.73
CA MET A 253 0.61 -21.57 -7.39
C MET A 253 -0.67 -22.21 -6.83
N GLU A 254 -1.81 -21.55 -6.98
CA GLU A 254 -3.13 -22.06 -6.59
C GLU A 254 -3.43 -23.40 -7.27
N GLY A 255 -3.21 -23.50 -8.59
CA GLY A 255 -3.37 -24.76 -9.33
C GLY A 255 -2.48 -25.89 -8.81
N LYS A 256 -1.24 -25.60 -8.40
CA LYS A 256 -0.35 -26.62 -7.79
C LYS A 256 -0.80 -27.05 -6.39
N LEU A 257 -1.35 -26.13 -5.58
CA LEU A 257 -1.84 -26.43 -4.25
C LEU A 257 -3.13 -27.26 -4.27
N SER A 258 -3.98 -27.09 -5.29
CA SER A 258 -5.23 -27.84 -5.44
C SER A 258 -5.03 -29.27 -5.95
N VAL A 259 -3.95 -29.58 -6.67
CA VAL A 259 -3.67 -30.93 -7.23
C VAL A 259 -3.09 -31.88 -6.17
N SER A 260 -2.76 -31.41 -4.98
CA SER A 260 -2.18 -32.26 -3.91
C SER A 260 -3.22 -32.84 -2.93
N ASP A 261 -4.47 -33.04 -3.39
CA ASP A 261 -5.56 -33.70 -2.65
C ASP A 261 -5.76 -35.11 -3.13
#